data_4b81e0bf323e51e8c6dbc7ff140d3f9f
#
_entry.id   4b81e0bf323e51e8c6dbc7ff140d3f9f
#
_cell.length_a   1.000
_cell.length_b   1.000
_cell.length_c   1.000
_cell.angle_alpha   90.00
_cell.angle_beta   90.00
_cell.angle_gamma   90.00
#
_symmetry.space_group_name_H-M   'P 1'
#
loop_
_entity.id
_entity.type
_entity.pdbx_description
1 polymer ?
#
loop_
_entity_poly.entity_id
_entity_poly.type
_entity_poly.pdbx_seq_one_letter_code
_entity_poly.pdbx_strand_id
1 'polypeptide(L)'
;MILTPAELQRRHIRRNQYRSCDDAFIDVRLPGSTPKENYSIVGPGVTQNANQVVNLREPHGFNIGAAGMAPGITNNLHLHFTAEVFIACEGRFTLRWGAAGDEGEAVLEEGDVMCMPTWMFRGFSNTGSRHGFLMTVLGGDDTGGIIWAPDVMQRARATGLYLGRDNQLIEVAAGHAPPPESDLLPLMPPHEAAALRHWSVPELMARCVTLAQRDFRAATLDAVLPGHGWQLAPVIGWGLSQHRSHQPAVADPQGFSVEWLRVPAGQCSAPFAIDETAVLVHASGPLQVALNTGEQRLLADLGAWDTLSLPGGCWRQFINTGTQDAEALLVVAGDSRKTPRFDGGVRTAAVALDMTLDAGGRLARRSLLPPAMTV
;
A
#
# COMPACT_ATOMS: atom_id res chain seq x y z
N MET A 1 1.97 -20.94 11.73
CA MET A 1 1.47 -21.36 10.41
C MET A 1 2.65 -21.83 9.58
N ILE A 2 2.51 -22.92 8.81
CA ILE A 2 3.55 -23.44 7.90
C ILE A 2 2.97 -23.38 6.49
N LEU A 3 3.70 -22.79 5.56
CA LEU A 3 3.32 -22.69 4.15
C LEU A 3 3.86 -23.89 3.37
N THR A 4 3.07 -24.37 2.42
CA THR A 4 3.51 -25.34 1.41
C THR A 4 4.12 -24.62 0.18
N PRO A 5 4.91 -25.31 -0.66
CA PRO A 5 5.41 -24.74 -1.92
C PRO A 5 4.29 -24.22 -2.84
N ALA A 6 3.15 -24.91 -2.90
CA ALA A 6 1.99 -24.47 -3.70
C ALA A 6 1.36 -23.18 -3.14
N GLU A 7 1.30 -23.02 -1.83
CA GLU A 7 0.83 -21.79 -1.18
C GLU A 7 1.80 -20.64 -1.43
N LEU A 8 3.10 -20.86 -1.32
CA LEU A 8 4.08 -19.85 -1.68
C LEU A 8 3.91 -19.39 -3.13
N GLN A 9 3.77 -20.33 -4.07
CA GLN A 9 3.58 -20.02 -5.47
C GLN A 9 2.33 -19.14 -5.72
N ARG A 10 1.21 -19.39 -5.02
CA ARG A 10 0.00 -18.55 -5.13
C ARG A 10 0.16 -17.18 -4.50
N ARG A 11 1.00 -17.04 -3.49
CA ARG A 11 1.20 -15.81 -2.70
C ARG A 11 2.29 -14.89 -3.26
N HIS A 12 3.17 -15.43 -4.10
CA HIS A 12 4.20 -14.67 -4.80
C HIS A 12 3.71 -14.31 -6.20
N ILE A 13 3.19 -13.10 -6.34
CA ILE A 13 2.71 -12.57 -7.61
C ILE A 13 3.82 -11.73 -8.24
N ARG A 14 4.39 -12.23 -9.31
CA ARG A 14 5.43 -11.52 -10.06
C ARG A 14 4.83 -10.34 -10.84
N ARG A 15 5.61 -9.30 -11.05
CA ARG A 15 5.17 -8.10 -11.80
C ARG A 15 4.54 -8.43 -13.16
N ASN A 16 5.09 -9.40 -13.88
CA ASN A 16 4.56 -9.85 -15.17
C ASN A 16 3.31 -10.74 -15.10
N GLN A 17 2.87 -11.11 -13.91
CA GLN A 17 1.63 -11.85 -13.65
C GLN A 17 0.46 -10.94 -13.28
N TYR A 18 0.69 -9.64 -13.12
CA TYR A 18 -0.39 -8.68 -12.94
C TYR A 18 -1.26 -8.64 -14.18
N ARG A 19 -2.58 -8.57 -13.98
CA ARG A 19 -3.56 -8.53 -15.09
C ARG A 19 -4.31 -7.22 -15.03
N SER A 20 -4.12 -6.39 -16.05
CA SER A 20 -4.84 -5.13 -16.18
C SER A 20 -6.28 -5.32 -16.65
N CYS A 21 -7.09 -4.34 -16.32
CA CYS A 21 -8.39 -4.09 -16.90
C CYS A 21 -8.41 -2.64 -17.39
N ASP A 22 -8.63 -2.43 -18.68
CA ASP A 22 -8.53 -1.12 -19.29
C ASP A 22 -9.85 -0.34 -19.25
N ASP A 23 -10.94 -1.02 -18.91
CA ASP A 23 -12.31 -0.50 -18.76
C ASP A 23 -12.86 -0.67 -17.33
N ALA A 24 -11.99 -0.53 -16.33
CA ALA A 24 -12.34 -0.74 -14.94
C ALA A 24 -13.29 0.32 -14.34
N PHE A 25 -13.35 1.52 -14.92
CA PHE A 25 -13.99 2.68 -14.31
C PHE A 25 -14.87 3.48 -15.25
N ILE A 26 -15.85 4.20 -14.68
CA ILE A 26 -16.80 5.05 -15.41
C ILE A 26 -16.15 6.13 -16.27
N ASP A 27 -14.94 6.57 -15.93
CA ASP A 27 -14.22 7.61 -16.64
C ASP A 27 -13.47 7.13 -17.91
N VAL A 28 -13.52 5.84 -18.22
CA VAL A 28 -12.74 5.22 -19.31
C VAL A 28 -12.98 5.87 -20.69
N ARG A 29 -14.16 6.46 -20.93
CA ARG A 29 -14.50 7.13 -22.20
C ARG A 29 -14.24 8.62 -22.19
N LEU A 30 -13.77 9.17 -21.09
CA LEU A 30 -13.50 10.61 -21.01
C LEU A 30 -12.17 10.94 -21.70
N PRO A 31 -12.08 12.09 -22.39
CA PRO A 31 -10.85 12.53 -23.02
C PRO A 31 -9.68 12.57 -22.00
N GLY A 32 -8.56 11.98 -22.35
CA GLY A 32 -7.38 11.90 -21.49
C GLY A 32 -7.44 10.84 -20.38
N SER A 33 -8.46 9.97 -20.35
CA SER A 33 -8.57 8.90 -19.32
C SER A 33 -8.20 7.51 -19.85
N THR A 34 -7.88 7.39 -21.12
CA THR A 34 -7.52 6.10 -21.73
C THR A 34 -6.34 6.29 -22.71
N PRO A 35 -5.47 5.27 -22.86
CA PRO A 35 -5.46 3.99 -22.16
C PRO A 35 -4.98 4.10 -20.71
N LYS A 36 -5.70 3.46 -19.79
CA LYS A 36 -5.38 3.36 -18.37
C LYS A 36 -5.55 1.91 -17.93
N GLU A 37 -4.48 1.32 -17.45
CA GLU A 37 -4.46 -0.04 -16.93
C GLU A 37 -4.81 -0.02 -15.45
N ASN A 38 -5.85 -0.73 -15.04
CA ASN A 38 -6.19 -0.92 -13.62
C ASN A 38 -5.82 -2.34 -13.18
N TYR A 39 -5.17 -2.47 -12.04
CA TYR A 39 -4.75 -3.74 -11.47
C TYR A 39 -5.37 -3.95 -10.08
N SER A 40 -5.94 -5.14 -9.83
CA SER A 40 -6.35 -5.62 -8.51
C SER A 40 -5.38 -6.72 -8.06
N ILE A 41 -4.37 -6.34 -7.28
CA ILE A 41 -3.27 -7.24 -6.88
C ILE A 41 -3.66 -8.01 -5.62
N VAL A 42 -4.16 -7.32 -4.59
CA VAL A 42 -4.68 -7.90 -3.36
C VAL A 42 -6.07 -7.35 -3.12
N GLY A 43 -7.08 -8.22 -3.08
CA GLY A 43 -8.48 -7.84 -2.99
C GLY A 43 -9.01 -7.17 -4.27
N PRO A 44 -10.33 -6.98 -4.37
CA PRO A 44 -10.98 -6.41 -5.54
C PRO A 44 -10.72 -4.91 -5.71
N GLY A 45 -10.34 -4.20 -4.65
CA GLY A 45 -10.21 -2.76 -4.67
C GLY A 45 -11.54 -2.06 -4.88
N VAL A 46 -11.57 -1.13 -5.85
CA VAL A 46 -12.74 -0.30 -6.18
C VAL A 46 -13.17 -0.42 -7.64
N THR A 47 -12.76 -1.47 -8.32
CA THR A 47 -13.13 -1.69 -9.73
C THR A 47 -14.64 -1.73 -9.93
N GLN A 48 -15.11 -1.19 -11.03
CA GLN A 48 -16.52 -1.18 -11.45
C GLN A 48 -16.79 -2.17 -12.57
N ASN A 49 -15.80 -3.00 -12.89
CA ASN A 49 -15.90 -4.05 -13.90
C ASN A 49 -15.85 -5.42 -13.24
N ALA A 50 -16.94 -6.18 -13.37
CA ALA A 50 -17.07 -7.53 -12.81
C ALA A 50 -16.03 -8.54 -13.38
N ASN A 51 -15.45 -8.26 -14.54
CA ASN A 51 -14.46 -9.12 -15.20
C ASN A 51 -13.02 -8.83 -14.75
N GLN A 52 -12.81 -7.86 -13.85
CA GLN A 52 -11.48 -7.56 -13.31
C GLN A 52 -10.85 -8.79 -12.66
N VAL A 53 -9.68 -9.16 -13.11
CA VAL A 53 -8.89 -10.23 -12.47
C VAL A 53 -8.30 -9.71 -11.16
N VAL A 54 -8.52 -10.45 -10.08
CA VAL A 54 -7.89 -10.23 -8.77
C VAL A 54 -6.85 -11.31 -8.56
N ASN A 55 -5.58 -10.94 -8.37
CA ASN A 55 -4.50 -11.92 -8.19
C ASN A 55 -4.61 -12.67 -6.86
N LEU A 56 -4.78 -11.95 -5.74
CA LEU A 56 -4.96 -12.51 -4.39
C LEU A 56 -6.33 -12.11 -3.85
N ARG A 57 -7.21 -13.09 -3.65
CA ARG A 57 -8.59 -12.86 -3.19
C ARG A 57 -8.78 -13.04 -1.70
N GLU A 58 -7.79 -13.64 -1.02
CA GLU A 58 -7.88 -13.85 0.43
C GLU A 58 -7.90 -12.50 1.16
N PRO A 59 -8.71 -12.34 2.22
CA PRO A 59 -8.76 -11.13 3.04
C PRO A 59 -7.40 -10.82 3.67
N HIS A 60 -7.00 -9.54 3.60
CA HIS A 60 -5.73 -9.05 4.16
C HIS A 60 -5.94 -7.91 5.17
N GLY A 61 -7.19 -7.41 5.35
CA GLY A 61 -7.51 -6.20 6.10
C GLY A 61 -7.21 -4.91 5.31
N PHE A 62 -6.76 -5.05 4.06
CA PHE A 62 -6.53 -3.98 3.10
C PHE A 62 -6.51 -4.53 1.68
N ASN A 63 -6.65 -3.64 0.70
CA ASN A 63 -6.51 -3.97 -0.71
C ASN A 63 -5.23 -3.32 -1.28
N ILE A 64 -4.62 -3.94 -2.28
CA ILE A 64 -3.55 -3.36 -3.08
C ILE A 64 -3.96 -3.40 -4.55
N GLY A 65 -3.98 -2.22 -5.16
CA GLY A 65 -4.21 -2.02 -6.58
C GLY A 65 -3.06 -1.26 -7.21
N ALA A 66 -3.16 -1.03 -8.51
CA ALA A 66 -2.25 -0.13 -9.22
C ALA A 66 -2.91 0.44 -10.47
N ALA A 67 -2.38 1.59 -10.93
CA ALA A 67 -2.69 2.18 -12.22
C ALA A 67 -1.43 2.25 -13.08
N GLY A 68 -1.47 1.63 -14.28
CA GLY A 68 -0.49 1.83 -15.33
C GLY A 68 -1.01 2.91 -16.29
N MET A 69 -0.23 3.95 -16.55
CA MET A 69 -0.70 5.10 -17.31
C MET A 69 0.37 5.64 -18.26
N ALA A 70 0.01 5.84 -19.52
CA ALA A 70 0.84 6.59 -20.47
C ALA A 70 0.95 8.08 -20.05
N PRO A 71 1.96 8.83 -20.54
CA PRO A 71 2.06 10.26 -20.32
C PRO A 71 0.78 11.02 -20.68
N GLY A 72 0.35 11.92 -19.80
CA GLY A 72 -0.85 12.75 -19.97
C GLY A 72 -2.18 12.06 -19.63
N ILE A 73 -2.18 10.77 -19.31
CA ILE A 73 -3.40 10.07 -18.91
C ILE A 73 -3.78 10.44 -17.46
N THR A 74 -5.08 10.58 -17.24
CA THR A 74 -5.66 11.02 -15.97
C THR A 74 -6.65 10.00 -15.43
N ASN A 75 -6.62 9.76 -14.13
CA ASN A 75 -7.71 9.20 -13.35
C ASN A 75 -8.50 10.38 -12.74
N ASN A 76 -9.80 10.46 -13.08
CA ASN A 76 -10.61 11.65 -12.77
C ASN A 76 -10.96 11.72 -11.27
N LEU A 77 -11.55 12.86 -10.87
CA LEU A 77 -11.90 13.15 -9.48
C LEU A 77 -12.92 12.17 -8.92
N HIS A 78 -12.57 11.55 -7.81
CA HIS A 78 -13.36 10.60 -7.07
C HIS A 78 -12.99 10.62 -5.58
N LEU A 79 -13.82 10.03 -4.73
CA LEU A 79 -13.53 9.86 -3.32
C LEU A 79 -13.75 8.42 -2.87
N HIS A 80 -13.12 8.05 -1.77
CA HIS A 80 -13.25 6.75 -1.13
C HIS A 80 -13.73 6.87 0.32
N PHE A 81 -14.29 5.78 0.82
CA PHE A 81 -14.78 5.64 2.20
C PHE A 81 -13.67 5.19 3.14
N THR A 82 -12.61 4.61 2.61
CA THR A 82 -11.41 4.18 3.32
C THR A 82 -10.21 5.04 2.90
N ALA A 83 -9.17 5.05 3.72
CA ALA A 83 -7.92 5.72 3.36
C ALA A 83 -7.33 5.10 2.09
N GLU A 84 -6.72 5.94 1.27
CA GLU A 84 -5.95 5.53 0.10
C GLU A 84 -4.54 6.03 0.19
N VAL A 85 -3.59 5.16 -0.08
CA VAL A 85 -2.16 5.48 -0.12
C VAL A 85 -1.67 5.30 -1.53
N PHE A 86 -1.04 6.33 -2.07
CA PHE A 86 -0.35 6.29 -3.36
C PHE A 86 1.15 6.05 -3.16
N ILE A 87 1.69 5.13 -3.95
CA ILE A 87 3.13 4.83 -4.03
C ILE A 87 3.53 4.99 -5.50
N ALA A 88 4.33 6.01 -5.81
CA ALA A 88 4.86 6.22 -7.15
C ALA A 88 5.99 5.21 -7.41
N CYS A 89 5.64 4.07 -7.99
CA CYS A 89 6.60 2.99 -8.26
C CYS A 89 7.49 3.33 -9.46
N GLU A 90 6.90 3.84 -10.53
CA GLU A 90 7.59 4.23 -11.76
C GLU A 90 6.93 5.49 -12.34
N GLY A 91 7.75 6.44 -12.79
CA GLY A 91 7.26 7.67 -13.43
C GLY A 91 6.95 8.78 -12.44
N ARG A 92 6.25 9.79 -12.92
CA ARG A 92 5.91 11.01 -12.18
C ARG A 92 4.43 11.25 -12.25
N PHE A 93 3.80 11.48 -11.10
CA PHE A 93 2.37 11.71 -11.00
C PHE A 93 2.06 13.04 -10.34
N THR A 94 1.06 13.75 -10.86
CA THR A 94 0.46 14.89 -10.18
C THR A 94 -0.90 14.47 -9.63
N LEU A 95 -1.05 14.58 -8.31
CA LEU A 95 -2.31 14.43 -7.60
C LEU A 95 -2.95 15.79 -7.45
N ARG A 96 -4.27 15.88 -7.65
CA ARG A 96 -5.06 17.07 -7.41
C ARG A 96 -6.28 16.71 -6.57
N TRP A 97 -6.79 17.65 -5.81
CA TRP A 97 -7.92 17.41 -4.91
C TRP A 97 -8.88 18.60 -4.81
N GLY A 98 -10.01 18.33 -4.14
CA GLY A 98 -11.16 19.23 -4.04
C GLY A 98 -12.30 18.82 -4.96
N ALA A 99 -13.49 19.32 -4.70
CA ALA A 99 -14.71 18.94 -5.44
C ALA A 99 -14.61 19.28 -6.95
N ALA A 100 -13.89 20.34 -7.29
CA ALA A 100 -13.57 20.76 -8.66
C ALA A 100 -12.10 20.44 -9.05
N GLY A 101 -11.29 19.88 -8.14
CA GLY A 101 -9.88 19.60 -8.34
C GLY A 101 -8.98 20.84 -8.29
N ASP A 102 -9.40 21.87 -7.59
CA ASP A 102 -8.79 23.21 -7.54
C ASP A 102 -8.35 23.64 -6.12
N GLU A 103 -8.50 22.77 -5.11
CA GLU A 103 -8.05 23.07 -3.75
C GLU A 103 -6.54 22.92 -3.55
N GLY A 104 -5.89 22.10 -4.38
CA GLY A 104 -4.46 21.94 -4.39
C GLY A 104 -3.99 20.79 -5.26
N GLU A 105 -2.67 20.74 -5.41
CA GLU A 105 -1.98 19.66 -6.12
C GLU A 105 -0.66 19.31 -5.44
N ALA A 106 -0.20 18.08 -5.67
CA ALA A 106 1.09 17.56 -5.24
C ALA A 106 1.71 16.71 -6.33
N VAL A 107 3.03 16.80 -6.48
CA VAL A 107 3.79 15.96 -7.41
C VAL A 107 4.45 14.85 -6.62
N LEU A 108 4.28 13.61 -7.08
CA LEU A 108 4.99 12.43 -6.59
C LEU A 108 6.02 12.00 -7.62
N GLU A 109 7.25 11.90 -7.19
CA GLU A 109 8.35 11.31 -7.93
C GLU A 109 8.52 9.83 -7.53
N GLU A 110 9.33 9.08 -8.26
CA GLU A 110 9.56 7.67 -7.96
C GLU A 110 10.04 7.44 -6.52
N GLY A 111 9.36 6.54 -5.84
CA GLY A 111 9.63 6.19 -4.45
C GLY A 111 8.84 7.03 -3.43
N ASP A 112 8.14 8.08 -3.82
CA ASP A 112 7.32 8.86 -2.91
C ASP A 112 6.06 8.11 -2.51
N VAL A 113 5.63 8.31 -1.26
CA VAL A 113 4.41 7.73 -0.70
C VAL A 113 3.55 8.83 -0.11
N MET A 114 2.27 8.87 -0.49
CA MET A 114 1.32 9.87 0.02
C MET A 114 0.00 9.21 0.45
N CYS A 115 -0.44 9.52 1.67
CA CYS A 115 -1.73 9.06 2.20
C CYS A 115 -2.80 10.12 2.01
N MET A 116 -3.85 9.77 1.27
CA MET A 116 -5.01 10.63 1.03
C MET A 116 -6.11 10.34 2.05
N PRO A 117 -6.71 11.38 2.65
CA PRO A 117 -7.81 11.22 3.58
C PRO A 117 -9.08 10.67 2.92
N THR A 118 -9.95 10.04 3.72
CA THR A 118 -11.31 9.66 3.30
C THR A 118 -12.18 10.89 3.02
N TRP A 119 -13.24 10.71 2.26
CA TRP A 119 -14.25 11.76 1.97
C TRP A 119 -13.64 13.06 1.40
N MET A 120 -12.64 12.91 0.55
CA MET A 120 -12.03 14.00 -0.18
C MET A 120 -11.95 13.61 -1.67
N PHE A 121 -12.47 14.45 -2.55
CA PHE A 121 -12.29 14.26 -3.99
C PHE A 121 -10.82 14.44 -4.36
N ARG A 122 -10.28 13.44 -5.05
CA ARG A 122 -8.91 13.46 -5.61
C ARG A 122 -8.89 12.76 -6.95
N GLY A 123 -7.92 13.13 -7.75
CA GLY A 123 -7.59 12.49 -9.01
C GLY A 123 -6.10 12.61 -9.25
N PHE A 124 -5.57 11.86 -10.19
CA PHE A 124 -4.15 11.86 -10.50
C PHE A 124 -3.88 11.71 -12.00
N SER A 125 -2.76 12.23 -12.44
CA SER A 125 -2.33 12.20 -13.84
C SER A 125 -0.87 11.77 -13.92
N ASN A 126 -0.51 10.97 -14.90
CA ASN A 126 0.89 10.77 -15.24
C ASN A 126 1.40 12.02 -15.95
N THR A 127 2.18 12.85 -15.24
CA THR A 127 2.79 14.08 -15.77
C THR A 127 4.28 13.87 -16.14
N GLY A 128 4.75 12.64 -16.06
CA GLY A 128 6.07 12.25 -16.55
C GLY A 128 6.12 12.09 -18.06
N SER A 129 7.32 11.78 -18.58
CA SER A 129 7.57 11.60 -20.01
C SER A 129 7.51 10.14 -20.49
N ARG A 130 7.31 9.20 -19.56
CA ARG A 130 7.25 7.75 -19.82
C ARG A 130 6.02 7.13 -19.19
N HIS A 131 5.72 5.89 -19.54
CA HIS A 131 4.68 5.11 -18.87
C HIS A 131 4.98 5.08 -17.37
N GLY A 132 3.96 5.35 -16.56
CA GLY A 132 4.05 5.38 -15.11
C GLY A 132 3.29 4.21 -14.48
N PHE A 133 3.74 3.79 -13.30
CA PHE A 133 3.09 2.77 -12.49
C PHE A 133 2.89 3.30 -11.07
N LEU A 134 1.63 3.58 -10.72
CA LEU A 134 1.21 4.10 -9.42
C LEU A 134 0.49 2.99 -8.67
N MET A 135 1.09 2.49 -7.61
CA MET A 135 0.45 1.51 -6.73
C MET A 135 -0.41 2.18 -5.67
N THR A 136 -1.50 1.55 -5.28
CA THR A 136 -2.40 2.05 -4.24
C THR A 136 -2.63 1.01 -3.14
N VAL A 137 -2.78 1.47 -1.90
CA VAL A 137 -3.27 0.66 -0.77
C VAL A 137 -4.56 1.29 -0.26
N LEU A 138 -5.62 0.50 -0.16
CA LEU A 138 -6.93 0.90 0.35
C LEU A 138 -7.25 0.14 1.64
N GLY A 139 -7.78 0.81 2.65
CA GLY A 139 -8.13 0.19 3.92
C GLY A 139 -9.33 -0.75 3.83
N GLY A 140 -9.32 -1.80 4.68
CA GLY A 140 -10.38 -2.80 4.76
C GLY A 140 -10.37 -3.82 3.63
N ASP A 141 -11.05 -4.94 3.84
CA ASP A 141 -11.29 -5.95 2.80
C ASP A 141 -12.44 -5.54 1.88
N ASP A 142 -13.44 -4.86 2.42
CA ASP A 142 -14.49 -4.14 1.70
C ASP A 142 -14.18 -2.64 1.73
N THR A 143 -13.92 -2.06 0.56
CA THR A 143 -13.60 -0.64 0.42
C THR A 143 -14.86 0.24 0.35
N GLY A 144 -16.05 -0.36 0.22
CA GLY A 144 -17.30 0.36 0.00
C GLY A 144 -17.46 0.96 -1.41
N GLY A 145 -16.45 0.80 -2.28
CA GLY A 145 -16.46 1.31 -3.65
C GLY A 145 -15.94 2.74 -3.79
N ILE A 146 -16.53 3.50 -4.71
CA ILE A 146 -16.02 4.81 -5.15
C ILE A 146 -17.18 5.76 -5.47
N ILE A 147 -17.09 7.01 -5.05
CA ILE A 147 -17.97 8.09 -5.50
C ILE A 147 -17.19 9.00 -6.46
N TRP A 148 -17.65 9.10 -7.68
CA TRP A 148 -17.10 10.01 -8.67
C TRP A 148 -17.66 11.43 -8.51
N ALA A 149 -16.85 12.42 -8.84
CA ALA A 149 -17.31 13.79 -8.88
C ALA A 149 -18.50 13.93 -9.85
N PRO A 150 -19.50 14.77 -9.54
CA PRO A 150 -20.72 14.90 -10.37
C PRO A 150 -20.45 15.20 -11.84
N ASP A 151 -19.47 16.06 -12.14
CA ASP A 151 -19.05 16.36 -13.51
C ASP A 151 -18.55 15.12 -14.26
N VAL A 152 -17.74 14.27 -13.61
CA VAL A 152 -17.23 13.02 -14.19
C VAL A 152 -18.38 12.10 -14.59
N MET A 153 -19.35 11.93 -13.68
CA MET A 153 -20.53 11.11 -13.93
C MET A 153 -21.41 11.65 -15.07
N GLN A 154 -21.63 12.97 -15.12
CA GLN A 154 -22.42 13.61 -16.18
C GLN A 154 -21.75 13.47 -17.54
N ARG A 155 -20.45 13.68 -17.61
CA ARG A 155 -19.66 13.52 -18.85
C ARG A 155 -19.64 12.07 -19.33
N ALA A 156 -19.53 11.09 -18.40
CA ALA A 156 -19.60 9.69 -18.76
C ALA A 156 -20.98 9.32 -19.34
N ARG A 157 -22.08 9.76 -18.71
CA ARG A 157 -23.44 9.57 -19.23
C ARG A 157 -23.61 10.10 -20.65
N ALA A 158 -22.98 11.22 -20.97
CA ALA A 158 -23.00 11.78 -22.34
C ALA A 158 -22.32 10.88 -23.38
N THR A 159 -21.48 9.92 -22.95
CA THR A 159 -20.86 8.92 -23.83
C THR A 159 -21.63 7.60 -23.90
N GLY A 160 -22.78 7.49 -23.22
CA GLY A 160 -23.57 6.27 -23.11
C GLY A 160 -23.03 5.28 -22.07
N LEU A 161 -22.13 5.71 -21.18
CA LEU A 161 -21.62 4.90 -20.06
C LEU A 161 -22.24 5.38 -18.75
N TYR A 162 -22.88 4.47 -18.02
CA TYR A 162 -23.60 4.75 -16.79
C TYR A 162 -23.07 3.87 -15.66
N LEU A 163 -23.34 4.25 -14.41
CA LEU A 163 -23.01 3.49 -13.23
C LEU A 163 -24.31 3.08 -12.51
N GLY A 164 -24.51 1.79 -12.37
CA GLY A 164 -25.65 1.19 -11.65
C GLY A 164 -25.53 1.35 -10.15
N ARG A 165 -26.67 1.16 -9.44
CA ARG A 165 -26.71 1.17 -7.97
C ARG A 165 -25.87 0.09 -7.31
N ASP A 166 -25.57 -0.98 -8.05
CA ASP A 166 -24.68 -2.07 -7.67
C ASP A 166 -23.19 -1.76 -7.90
N ASN A 167 -22.87 -0.50 -8.26
CA ASN A 167 -21.53 -0.05 -8.60
C ASN A 167 -20.92 -0.73 -9.84
N GLN A 168 -21.75 -1.28 -10.74
CA GLN A 168 -21.32 -1.89 -12.00
C GLN A 168 -21.54 -0.93 -13.18
N LEU A 169 -20.63 -1.00 -14.16
CA LEU A 169 -20.76 -0.24 -15.40
C LEU A 169 -21.90 -0.76 -16.26
N ILE A 170 -22.72 0.15 -16.76
CA ILE A 170 -23.81 -0.12 -17.71
C ILE A 170 -23.47 0.61 -19.00
N GLU A 171 -23.20 -0.15 -20.04
CA GLU A 171 -22.95 0.38 -21.36
C GLU A 171 -24.22 0.37 -22.21
N VAL A 172 -24.56 1.51 -22.76
CA VAL A 172 -25.71 1.66 -23.66
C VAL A 172 -25.21 1.89 -25.07
N ALA A 173 -25.58 0.97 -25.99
CA ALA A 173 -25.25 1.11 -27.39
C ALA A 173 -25.89 2.38 -27.99
N ALA A 174 -25.21 2.99 -28.98
CA ALA A 174 -25.73 4.18 -29.65
C ALA A 174 -27.15 3.97 -30.22
N GLY A 175 -28.03 4.90 -29.92
CA GLY A 175 -29.44 4.84 -30.34
C GLY A 175 -30.40 4.11 -29.36
N HIS A 176 -29.90 3.55 -28.26
CA HIS A 176 -30.75 2.97 -27.23
C HIS A 176 -31.07 3.99 -26.14
N ALA A 177 -32.20 3.81 -25.47
CA ALA A 177 -32.57 4.65 -24.34
C ALA A 177 -31.64 4.43 -23.14
N PRO A 178 -31.28 5.49 -22.38
CA PRO A 178 -30.53 5.34 -21.15
C PRO A 178 -31.31 4.55 -20.10
N PRO A 179 -30.61 3.91 -19.13
CA PRO A 179 -31.26 3.26 -18.00
C PRO A 179 -32.12 4.27 -17.21
N PRO A 180 -33.22 3.82 -16.56
CA PRO A 180 -33.99 4.68 -15.68
C PRO A 180 -33.14 5.21 -14.52
N GLU A 181 -33.36 6.46 -14.10
CA GLU A 181 -32.62 7.08 -12.98
C GLU A 181 -32.71 6.26 -11.67
N SER A 182 -33.83 5.51 -11.47
CA SER A 182 -33.98 4.60 -10.32
C SER A 182 -32.91 3.51 -10.23
N ASP A 183 -32.33 3.13 -11.35
CA ASP A 183 -31.36 2.04 -11.45
C ASP A 183 -29.92 2.55 -11.39
N LEU A 184 -29.73 3.88 -11.48
CA LEU A 184 -28.43 4.52 -11.48
C LEU A 184 -27.98 4.95 -10.08
N LEU A 185 -26.66 4.92 -9.87
CA LEU A 185 -26.06 5.55 -8.70
C LEU A 185 -26.32 7.08 -8.77
N PRO A 186 -26.87 7.70 -7.69
CA PRO A 186 -27.14 9.13 -7.70
C PRO A 186 -25.86 9.95 -7.72
N LEU A 187 -25.95 11.14 -8.28
CA LEU A 187 -24.87 12.12 -8.17
C LEU A 187 -24.84 12.72 -6.76
N MET A 188 -23.64 12.97 -6.22
CA MET A 188 -23.52 13.72 -4.96
C MET A 188 -24.13 15.11 -5.13
N PRO A 189 -25.09 15.54 -4.26
CA PRO A 189 -25.65 16.87 -4.35
C PRO A 189 -24.61 17.97 -4.13
N PRO A 190 -24.71 19.13 -4.80
CA PRO A 190 -23.73 20.22 -4.66
C PRO A 190 -23.52 20.69 -3.21
N HIS A 191 -24.56 20.69 -2.38
CA HIS A 191 -24.45 21.11 -0.97
C HIS A 191 -23.71 20.09 -0.12
N GLU A 192 -23.78 18.79 -0.42
CA GLU A 192 -22.99 17.76 0.24
C GLU A 192 -21.51 17.85 -0.19
N ALA A 193 -21.24 18.04 -1.50
CA ALA A 193 -19.88 18.24 -1.97
C ALA A 193 -19.23 19.50 -1.36
N ALA A 194 -19.98 20.59 -1.20
CA ALA A 194 -19.52 21.82 -0.56
C ALA A 194 -19.33 21.70 0.96
N ALA A 195 -19.95 20.71 1.61
CA ALA A 195 -19.79 20.45 3.03
C ALA A 195 -18.57 19.54 3.36
N LEU A 196 -17.90 18.99 2.34
CA LEU A 196 -16.71 18.18 2.56
C LEU A 196 -15.57 19.05 3.12
N ARG A 197 -14.72 18.44 3.93
CA ARG A 197 -13.55 19.13 4.48
C ARG A 197 -12.62 19.58 3.36
N HIS A 198 -12.24 20.85 3.40
CA HIS A 198 -11.17 21.38 2.57
C HIS A 198 -9.80 21.04 3.17
N TRP A 199 -8.87 20.65 2.29
CA TRP A 199 -7.52 20.28 2.70
C TRP A 199 -6.51 21.21 2.02
N SER A 200 -5.75 21.93 2.81
CA SER A 200 -4.66 22.77 2.30
C SER A 200 -3.47 21.91 1.81
N VAL A 201 -2.68 22.48 0.91
CA VAL A 201 -1.45 21.84 0.43
C VAL A 201 -0.50 21.45 1.58
N PRO A 202 -0.21 22.31 2.58
CA PRO A 202 0.63 21.92 3.72
C PRO A 202 0.10 20.73 4.52
N GLU A 203 -1.22 20.65 4.75
CA GLU A 203 -1.82 19.53 5.48
C GLU A 203 -1.64 18.20 4.73
N LEU A 204 -1.82 18.19 3.41
CA LEU A 204 -1.63 16.98 2.62
C LEU A 204 -0.15 16.64 2.42
N MET A 205 0.71 17.64 2.23
CA MET A 205 2.16 17.40 2.13
C MET A 205 2.75 16.85 3.44
N ALA A 206 2.17 17.15 4.60
CA ALA A 206 2.54 16.51 5.86
C ALA A 206 2.23 14.99 5.90
N ARG A 207 1.38 14.50 4.98
CA ARG A 207 1.03 13.08 4.81
C ARG A 207 1.82 12.41 3.66
N CYS A 208 2.82 13.10 3.12
CA CYS A 208 3.72 12.63 2.08
C CYS A 208 5.10 12.36 2.65
N VAL A 209 5.70 11.24 2.27
CA VAL A 209 7.11 10.91 2.56
C VAL A 209 7.82 10.70 1.23
N THR A 210 8.72 11.61 0.91
CA THR A 210 9.55 11.50 -0.31
C THR A 210 10.67 10.48 -0.10
N LEU A 211 11.25 10.02 -1.20
CA LEU A 211 12.41 9.11 -1.18
C LEU A 211 13.52 9.62 -0.25
N ALA A 212 13.79 10.93 -0.27
CA ALA A 212 14.84 11.56 0.54
C ALA A 212 14.48 11.69 2.04
N GLN A 213 13.19 11.61 2.39
CA GLN A 213 12.71 11.77 3.77
C GLN A 213 12.58 10.44 4.53
N ARG A 214 12.90 9.30 3.91
CA ARG A 214 12.83 7.99 4.56
C ARG A 214 13.85 7.90 5.70
N ASP A 215 13.37 7.80 6.93
CA ASP A 215 14.20 7.69 8.13
C ASP A 215 14.49 6.22 8.45
N PHE A 216 15.43 5.63 7.71
CA PHE A 216 15.83 4.24 7.92
C PHE A 216 16.66 4.06 9.18
N ARG A 217 16.21 3.18 10.08
CA ARG A 217 16.92 2.81 11.31
C ARG A 217 16.84 1.31 11.58
N ALA A 218 17.87 0.77 12.23
CA ALA A 218 17.79 -0.53 12.88
C ALA A 218 16.70 -0.46 13.97
N ALA A 219 15.54 -1.01 13.67
CA ALA A 219 14.31 -0.68 14.38
C ALA A 219 13.66 -1.87 15.09
N THR A 220 14.33 -3.02 15.13
CA THR A 220 13.86 -4.26 15.77
C THR A 220 14.94 -4.86 16.65
N LEU A 221 14.56 -5.74 17.58
CA LEU A 221 15.48 -6.30 18.56
C LEU A 221 16.63 -7.10 17.91
N ASP A 222 16.37 -7.80 16.81
CA ASP A 222 17.38 -8.54 16.06
C ASP A 222 18.33 -7.62 15.28
N ALA A 223 17.84 -6.48 14.83
CA ALA A 223 18.62 -5.54 13.99
C ALA A 223 19.82 -4.91 14.72
N VAL A 224 19.93 -5.09 16.03
CA VAL A 224 21.12 -4.70 16.82
C VAL A 224 22.20 -5.77 16.82
N LEU A 225 21.93 -6.98 16.30
CA LEU A 225 22.85 -8.09 16.30
C LEU A 225 23.75 -8.05 15.05
N PRO A 226 25.00 -8.50 15.16
CA PRO A 226 25.89 -8.60 14.01
C PRO A 226 25.30 -9.47 12.89
N GLY A 227 25.33 -8.99 11.64
CA GLY A 227 24.77 -9.69 10.49
C GLY A 227 23.27 -9.49 10.28
N HIS A 228 22.57 -8.82 11.20
CA HIS A 228 21.12 -8.57 11.14
C HIS A 228 20.76 -7.08 10.97
N GLY A 229 21.57 -6.33 10.23
CA GLY A 229 21.47 -4.86 10.13
C GLY A 229 20.31 -4.33 9.28
N TRP A 230 19.20 -5.07 9.12
CA TRP A 230 18.04 -4.56 8.39
C TRP A 230 17.39 -3.35 9.09
N GLN A 231 16.72 -2.52 8.30
CA GLN A 231 16.23 -1.21 8.74
C GLN A 231 14.78 -1.01 8.32
N LEU A 232 14.08 -0.18 9.09
CA LEU A 232 12.70 0.22 8.80
C LEU A 232 12.60 1.76 8.76
N ALA A 233 11.69 2.26 7.93
CA ALA A 233 11.27 3.65 7.86
C ALA A 233 9.74 3.72 7.81
N PRO A 234 9.05 3.89 8.96
CA PRO A 234 7.59 3.98 9.01
C PRO A 234 7.06 5.20 8.25
N VAL A 235 6.00 4.99 7.45
CA VAL A 235 5.30 6.03 6.71
C VAL A 235 3.90 6.24 7.29
N ILE A 236 3.14 5.14 7.47
CA ILE A 236 1.78 5.14 8.01
C ILE A 236 1.72 4.14 9.16
N GLY A 237 1.30 4.60 10.32
CA GLY A 237 1.32 3.78 11.53
C GLY A 237 2.73 3.37 11.93
N TRP A 238 2.82 2.59 12.98
CA TRP A 238 4.11 2.22 13.58
C TRP A 238 4.71 0.93 12.99
N GLY A 239 3.92 0.12 12.30
CA GLY A 239 4.36 -1.13 11.69
C GLY A 239 5.11 -2.05 12.67
N LEU A 240 6.25 -2.57 12.24
CA LEU A 240 7.15 -3.43 13.02
C LEU A 240 8.14 -2.63 13.88
N SER A 241 8.22 -1.30 13.70
CA SER A 241 9.27 -0.52 14.34
C SER A 241 9.16 -0.51 15.86
N GLN A 242 10.23 -0.93 16.53
CA GLN A 242 10.45 -0.87 17.96
C GLN A 242 11.35 0.33 18.34
N HIS A 243 11.78 1.14 17.38
CA HIS A 243 12.67 2.28 17.61
C HIS A 243 11.91 3.43 18.26
N ARG A 244 12.42 3.92 19.42
CA ARG A 244 11.75 4.92 20.24
C ARG A 244 11.52 6.27 19.55
N SER A 245 12.43 6.66 18.66
CA SER A 245 12.39 7.97 17.99
C SER A 245 11.73 7.93 16.61
N HIS A 246 11.24 6.78 16.14
CA HIS A 246 10.48 6.74 14.90
C HIS A 246 9.16 7.48 15.06
N GLN A 247 8.85 8.31 14.07
CA GLN A 247 7.59 9.02 13.95
C GLN A 247 7.07 8.83 12.52
N PRO A 248 5.99 8.07 12.31
CA PRO A 248 5.38 7.97 10.98
C PRO A 248 4.79 9.33 10.58
N ALA A 249 4.80 9.64 9.29
CA ALA A 249 4.17 10.86 8.78
C ALA A 249 2.65 10.87 9.03
N VAL A 250 2.03 9.68 9.03
CA VAL A 250 0.61 9.48 9.30
C VAL A 250 0.48 8.53 10.49
N ALA A 251 0.18 9.10 11.67
CA ALA A 251 0.02 8.35 12.91
C ALA A 251 -1.45 8.03 13.25
N ASP A 252 -2.40 8.73 12.63
CA ASP A 252 -3.83 8.46 12.77
C ASP A 252 -4.19 7.12 12.13
N PRO A 253 -5.17 6.37 12.70
CA PRO A 253 -5.57 5.05 12.21
C PRO A 253 -6.04 5.04 10.76
N GLN A 254 -5.52 4.12 9.97
CA GLN A 254 -5.90 3.91 8.56
C GLN A 254 -6.40 2.48 8.28
N GLY A 255 -6.40 1.61 9.31
CA GLY A 255 -6.72 0.17 9.22
C GLY A 255 -5.52 -0.69 8.84
N PHE A 256 -4.38 -0.10 8.53
CA PHE A 256 -3.13 -0.78 8.19
C PHE A 256 -1.93 0.14 8.47
N SER A 257 -0.74 -0.43 8.47
CA SER A 257 0.52 0.32 8.49
C SER A 257 1.30 0.11 7.19
N VAL A 258 2.10 1.12 6.83
CA VAL A 258 3.02 1.10 5.68
C VAL A 258 4.39 1.57 6.14
N GLU A 259 5.41 0.78 5.86
CA GLU A 259 6.79 1.12 6.16
C GLU A 259 7.73 0.66 5.04
N TRP A 260 8.78 1.42 4.82
CA TRP A 260 9.89 0.98 3.98
C TRP A 260 10.80 0.06 4.78
N LEU A 261 11.18 -1.03 4.15
CA LEU A 261 12.17 -1.99 4.61
C LEU A 261 13.44 -1.81 3.78
N ARG A 262 14.60 -1.77 4.44
CA ARG A 262 15.92 -1.87 3.78
C ARG A 262 16.69 -3.03 4.39
N VAL A 263 17.26 -3.86 3.54
CA VAL A 263 18.23 -4.89 3.94
C VAL A 263 19.57 -4.54 3.29
N PRO A 264 20.55 -4.05 4.05
CA PRO A 264 21.87 -3.71 3.51
C PRO A 264 22.54 -4.91 2.86
N ALA A 265 23.50 -4.65 1.97
CA ALA A 265 24.28 -5.66 1.27
C ALA A 265 24.88 -6.70 2.23
N GLY A 266 24.66 -7.97 1.97
CA GLY A 266 25.16 -9.09 2.78
C GLY A 266 24.50 -9.25 4.15
N GLN A 267 23.44 -8.49 4.47
CA GLN A 267 22.73 -8.55 5.73
C GLN A 267 21.39 -9.33 5.61
N CYS A 268 20.82 -9.68 6.75
CA CYS A 268 19.49 -10.28 6.82
C CYS A 268 18.76 -9.85 8.11
N SER A 269 17.46 -10.14 8.22
CA SER A 269 16.78 -10.20 9.51
C SER A 269 17.06 -11.54 10.19
N ALA A 270 16.88 -11.65 11.50
CA ALA A 270 16.64 -12.96 12.10
C ALA A 270 15.29 -13.51 11.62
N PRO A 271 15.07 -14.83 11.64
CA PRO A 271 13.73 -15.37 11.46
C PRO A 271 12.78 -14.83 12.54
N PHE A 272 11.62 -14.33 12.12
CA PHE A 272 10.58 -13.80 13.00
C PHE A 272 9.17 -14.11 12.50
N ALA A 273 8.19 -14.00 13.36
CA ALA A 273 6.78 -14.07 13.01
C ALA A 273 6.00 -12.90 13.65
N ILE A 274 4.94 -12.48 13.01
CA ILE A 274 3.91 -11.57 13.56
C ILE A 274 2.54 -12.22 13.41
N ASP A 275 1.58 -11.79 14.19
CA ASP A 275 0.23 -12.38 14.17
C ASP A 275 -0.61 -11.86 13.00
N GLU A 276 -0.28 -10.68 12.51
CA GLU A 276 -0.99 -10.02 11.42
C GLU A 276 -0.54 -10.52 10.04
N THR A 277 -1.47 -10.42 9.09
CA THR A 277 -1.16 -10.59 7.66
C THR A 277 -0.41 -9.37 7.15
N ALA A 278 0.60 -9.61 6.32
CA ALA A 278 1.38 -8.56 5.68
C ALA A 278 1.54 -8.83 4.18
N VAL A 279 1.86 -7.80 3.44
CA VAL A 279 2.26 -7.88 2.04
C VAL A 279 3.57 -7.13 1.86
N LEU A 280 4.54 -7.80 1.26
CA LEU A 280 5.81 -7.21 0.85
C LEU A 280 5.74 -6.90 -0.64
N VAL A 281 6.05 -5.66 -1.01
CA VAL A 281 6.22 -5.21 -2.39
C VAL A 281 7.68 -4.84 -2.59
N HIS A 282 8.38 -5.61 -3.40
CA HIS A 282 9.80 -5.42 -3.61
C HIS A 282 10.07 -4.25 -4.55
N ALA A 283 10.94 -3.33 -4.18
CA ALA A 283 11.25 -2.15 -4.98
C ALA A 283 12.57 -2.28 -5.73
N SER A 284 13.66 -2.59 -5.02
CA SER A 284 14.99 -2.57 -5.63
C SER A 284 16.00 -3.45 -4.89
N GLY A 285 17.08 -3.78 -5.57
CA GLY A 285 18.18 -4.59 -5.05
C GLY A 285 17.84 -6.08 -4.96
N PRO A 286 18.80 -6.93 -4.57
CA PRO A 286 18.59 -8.36 -4.43
C PRO A 286 17.93 -8.70 -3.11
N LEU A 287 16.68 -9.16 -3.13
CA LEU A 287 15.93 -9.57 -1.93
C LEU A 287 15.38 -10.98 -2.07
N GLN A 288 15.74 -11.83 -1.12
CA GLN A 288 15.17 -13.15 -0.93
C GLN A 288 14.39 -13.18 0.38
N VAL A 289 13.23 -13.81 0.36
CA VAL A 289 12.42 -14.04 1.56
C VAL A 289 12.40 -15.53 1.86
N ALA A 290 12.90 -15.90 3.03
CA ALA A 290 12.73 -17.26 3.55
C ALA A 290 11.45 -17.33 4.37
N LEU A 291 10.66 -18.37 4.15
CA LEU A 291 9.42 -18.67 4.86
C LEU A 291 9.53 -20.01 5.54
N ASN A 292 8.81 -20.20 6.65
CA ASN A 292 8.96 -21.34 7.57
C ASN A 292 10.37 -21.42 8.20
N THR A 293 10.61 -22.43 9.00
CA THR A 293 11.90 -22.71 9.64
C THR A 293 12.29 -24.19 9.49
N GLY A 294 13.55 -24.54 9.77
CA GLY A 294 14.05 -25.91 9.72
C GLY A 294 13.95 -26.51 8.32
N GLU A 295 13.61 -27.81 8.26
CA GLU A 295 13.54 -28.59 7.02
C GLU A 295 12.41 -28.12 6.07
N GLN A 296 11.42 -27.40 6.59
CA GLN A 296 10.30 -26.87 5.80
C GLN A 296 10.56 -25.48 5.22
N ARG A 297 11.79 -24.99 5.32
CA ARG A 297 12.17 -23.67 4.83
C ARG A 297 11.96 -23.56 3.32
N LEU A 298 11.23 -22.55 2.91
CA LEU A 298 10.99 -22.17 1.51
C LEU A 298 11.68 -20.86 1.21
N LEU A 299 12.10 -20.64 -0.04
CA LEU A 299 12.76 -19.41 -0.47
C LEU A 299 11.97 -18.79 -1.63
N ALA A 300 11.79 -17.48 -1.59
CA ALA A 300 11.25 -16.67 -2.67
C ALA A 300 12.26 -15.60 -3.05
N ASP A 301 12.75 -15.63 -4.29
CA ASP A 301 13.54 -14.56 -4.88
C ASP A 301 12.60 -13.53 -5.50
N LEU A 302 12.70 -12.26 -5.09
CA LEU A 302 11.81 -11.22 -5.52
C LEU A 302 12.45 -10.38 -6.64
N GLY A 303 11.72 -10.22 -7.73
CA GLY A 303 11.99 -9.24 -8.78
C GLY A 303 11.36 -7.88 -8.47
N ALA A 304 11.79 -6.83 -9.15
CA ALA A 304 11.25 -5.48 -8.96
C ALA A 304 9.72 -5.46 -9.13
N TRP A 305 9.04 -4.86 -8.17
CA TRP A 305 7.58 -4.76 -8.06
C TRP A 305 6.83 -6.10 -7.96
N ASP A 306 7.54 -7.19 -7.61
CA ASP A 306 6.87 -8.40 -7.18
C ASP A 306 6.14 -8.17 -5.86
N THR A 307 5.01 -8.83 -5.70
CA THR A 307 4.20 -8.80 -4.46
C THR A 307 4.21 -10.18 -3.81
N LEU A 308 4.55 -10.22 -2.51
CA LEU A 308 4.53 -11.45 -1.71
C LEU A 308 3.60 -11.29 -0.51
N SER A 309 2.52 -12.07 -0.47
CA SER A 309 1.62 -12.14 0.68
C SER A 309 2.22 -13.02 1.78
N LEU A 310 2.28 -12.47 2.99
CA LEU A 310 2.86 -13.06 4.19
C LEU A 310 1.77 -13.27 5.25
N PRO A 311 1.19 -14.47 5.39
CA PRO A 311 0.11 -14.72 6.35
C PRO A 311 0.57 -14.52 7.79
N GLY A 312 -0.36 -14.18 8.67
CA GLY A 312 -0.13 -14.10 10.10
C GLY A 312 0.37 -15.43 10.69
N GLY A 313 1.28 -15.36 11.64
CA GLY A 313 1.88 -16.52 12.31
C GLY A 313 2.90 -17.30 11.47
N CYS A 314 3.11 -16.96 10.20
CA CYS A 314 4.16 -17.58 9.39
C CYS A 314 5.52 -16.97 9.73
N TRP A 315 6.51 -17.84 9.98
CA TRP A 315 7.90 -17.44 10.14
C TRP A 315 8.47 -16.92 8.82
N ARG A 316 9.18 -15.81 8.89
CA ARG A 316 9.79 -15.12 7.75
C ARG A 316 11.16 -14.58 8.09
N GLN A 317 12.03 -14.48 7.07
CA GLN A 317 13.34 -13.86 7.17
C GLN A 317 13.62 -13.12 5.86
N PHE A 318 14.06 -11.89 5.95
CA PHE A 318 14.47 -11.06 4.82
C PHE A 318 15.99 -11.17 4.64
N ILE A 319 16.46 -11.47 3.44
CA ILE A 319 17.85 -11.82 3.18
C ILE A 319 18.32 -11.06 1.94
N ASN A 320 19.44 -10.35 2.08
CA ASN A 320 20.13 -9.76 0.95
C ASN A 320 21.51 -10.41 0.81
N THR A 321 21.68 -11.25 -0.21
CA THR A 321 22.96 -11.91 -0.52
C THR A 321 23.79 -11.13 -1.56
N GLY A 322 23.30 -10.00 -2.01
CA GLY A 322 23.95 -9.18 -3.03
C GLY A 322 24.93 -8.17 -2.48
N THR A 323 25.38 -7.28 -3.38
CA THR A 323 26.38 -6.23 -3.11
C THR A 323 25.79 -4.83 -3.05
N GLN A 324 24.47 -4.71 -3.21
CA GLN A 324 23.70 -3.45 -3.11
C GLN A 324 22.61 -3.62 -2.07
N ASP A 325 22.17 -2.54 -1.47
CA ASP A 325 21.02 -2.55 -0.56
C ASP A 325 19.76 -2.99 -1.30
N ALA A 326 18.92 -3.77 -0.63
CA ALA A 326 17.59 -4.13 -1.11
C ALA A 326 16.54 -3.32 -0.37
N GLU A 327 15.56 -2.80 -1.11
CA GLU A 327 14.44 -2.06 -0.54
C GLU A 327 13.09 -2.68 -0.95
N ALA A 328 12.16 -2.66 -0.01
CA ALA A 328 10.79 -3.11 -0.22
C ALA A 328 9.82 -2.27 0.61
N LEU A 329 8.57 -2.23 0.18
CA LEU A 329 7.47 -1.68 0.97
C LEU A 329 6.79 -2.82 1.72
N LEU A 330 6.56 -2.64 3.01
CA LEU A 330 5.83 -3.60 3.85
C LEU A 330 4.51 -2.97 4.28
N VAL A 331 3.40 -3.59 3.88
CA VAL A 331 2.04 -3.24 4.31
C VAL A 331 1.58 -4.29 5.31
N VAL A 332 1.11 -3.89 6.49
CA VAL A 332 0.69 -4.81 7.55
C VAL A 332 -0.70 -4.43 8.05
N ALA A 333 -1.58 -5.42 8.20
CA ALA A 333 -2.95 -5.22 8.67
C ALA A 333 -3.02 -4.60 10.07
N GLY A 334 -4.01 -3.74 10.28
CA GLY A 334 -4.32 -3.10 11.56
C GLY A 334 -3.41 -1.93 11.92
N ASP A 335 -3.85 -1.10 12.86
CA ASP A 335 -3.23 0.17 13.23
C ASP A 335 -2.24 0.08 14.40
N SER A 336 -2.37 -0.97 15.22
CA SER A 336 -1.48 -1.15 16.38
C SER A 336 -0.06 -1.48 15.93
N ARG A 337 0.92 -1.10 16.79
CA ARG A 337 2.30 -1.56 16.61
C ARG A 337 2.35 -3.07 16.63
N LYS A 338 3.09 -3.66 15.68
CA LYS A 338 3.28 -5.10 15.60
C LYS A 338 4.42 -5.53 16.52
N THR A 339 4.32 -6.73 17.06
CA THR A 339 5.35 -7.30 17.93
C THR A 339 6.00 -8.50 17.25
N PRO A 340 7.16 -8.31 16.61
CA PRO A 340 7.90 -9.44 16.06
C PRO A 340 8.27 -10.44 17.16
N ARG A 341 7.93 -11.73 16.94
CA ARG A 341 8.36 -12.83 17.78
C ARG A 341 9.59 -13.44 17.18
N PHE A 342 10.68 -13.45 17.95
CA PHE A 342 11.94 -14.08 17.61
C PHE A 342 12.10 -15.38 18.42
N ASP A 343 13.02 -16.24 18.00
CA ASP A 343 13.43 -17.35 18.85
C ASP A 343 14.20 -16.88 20.11
N GLY A 344 14.38 -17.80 21.08
CA GLY A 344 15.05 -17.45 22.34
C GLY A 344 16.51 -17.03 22.18
N GLY A 345 17.18 -17.46 21.11
CA GLY A 345 18.57 -17.12 20.82
C GLY A 345 18.76 -15.63 20.53
N VAL A 346 17.83 -15.01 19.79
CA VAL A 346 17.85 -13.56 19.49
C VAL A 346 17.78 -12.74 20.78
N ARG A 347 16.85 -13.06 21.67
CA ARG A 347 16.72 -12.35 22.95
C ARG A 347 17.99 -12.49 23.81
N THR A 348 18.54 -13.69 23.92
CA THR A 348 19.78 -13.96 24.67
C THR A 348 20.96 -13.17 24.08
N ALA A 349 21.12 -13.15 22.77
CA ALA A 349 22.17 -12.40 22.09
C ALA A 349 22.02 -10.88 22.28
N ALA A 350 20.79 -10.35 22.19
CA ALA A 350 20.53 -8.94 22.43
C ALA A 350 20.87 -8.51 23.88
N VAL A 351 20.51 -9.33 24.85
CA VAL A 351 20.85 -9.09 26.27
C VAL A 351 22.38 -9.08 26.48
N ALA A 352 23.13 -9.92 25.79
CA ALA A 352 24.60 -9.91 25.83
C ALA A 352 25.20 -8.59 25.30
N LEU A 353 24.46 -7.86 24.46
CA LEU A 353 24.81 -6.54 23.92
C LEU A 353 24.16 -5.38 24.74
N ASP A 354 23.68 -5.66 25.94
CA ASP A 354 22.95 -4.71 26.79
C ASP A 354 21.65 -4.17 26.14
N MET A 355 21.03 -4.93 25.22
CA MET A 355 19.79 -4.53 24.55
C MET A 355 18.61 -5.41 24.95
N THR A 356 17.43 -4.77 25.07
CA THR A 356 16.16 -5.44 25.40
C THR A 356 14.99 -4.58 24.87
N LEU A 357 13.78 -5.06 25.10
CA LEU A 357 12.56 -4.27 24.92
C LEU A 357 12.06 -3.80 26.30
N ASP A 358 11.63 -2.55 26.38
CA ASP A 358 10.93 -2.05 27.56
C ASP A 358 9.48 -2.58 27.62
N ALA A 359 8.74 -2.26 28.67
CA ALA A 359 7.35 -2.69 28.86
C ALA A 359 6.39 -2.18 27.75
N GLY A 360 6.79 -1.14 27.01
CA GLY A 360 6.08 -0.62 25.85
C GLY A 360 6.51 -1.28 24.52
N GLY A 361 7.36 -2.32 24.58
CA GLY A 361 7.87 -3.02 23.38
C GLY A 361 8.85 -2.18 22.56
N ARG A 362 9.56 -1.24 23.16
CA ARG A 362 10.54 -0.38 22.49
C ARG A 362 11.97 -0.77 22.87
N LEU A 363 12.88 -0.64 21.92
CA LEU A 363 14.30 -0.87 22.13
C LEU A 363 14.85 0.02 23.26
N ALA A 364 15.55 -0.60 24.20
CA ALA A 364 16.16 0.07 25.34
C ALA A 364 17.46 -0.65 25.74
N ARG A 365 18.38 0.09 26.37
CA ARG A 365 19.50 -0.55 27.06
C ARG A 365 18.99 -1.18 28.35
N ARG A 366 19.29 -2.46 28.54
CA ARG A 366 18.89 -3.22 29.72
C ARG A 366 19.42 -2.58 31.01
N SER A 367 20.66 -2.11 31.01
CA SER A 367 21.30 -1.45 32.13
C SER A 367 20.60 -0.19 32.62
N LEU A 368 19.73 0.42 31.80
CA LEU A 368 18.95 1.61 32.14
C LEU A 368 17.56 1.29 32.68
N LEU A 369 17.13 0.04 32.63
CA LEU A 369 15.78 -0.36 33.05
C LEU A 369 15.82 -0.98 34.45
N PRO A 370 14.84 -0.67 35.31
CA PRO A 370 14.63 -1.43 36.54
C PRO A 370 14.46 -2.92 36.24
N PRO A 371 15.00 -3.83 37.07
CA PRO A 371 14.94 -5.28 36.82
C PRO A 371 13.53 -5.84 36.57
N ALA A 372 12.51 -5.24 37.18
CA ALA A 372 11.11 -5.62 37.01
C ALA A 372 10.50 -5.19 35.66
N MET A 373 11.19 -4.35 34.88
CA MET A 373 10.73 -3.78 33.61
C MET A 373 11.41 -4.40 32.38
N THR A 374 12.30 -5.37 32.57
CA THR A 374 12.92 -6.12 31.49
C THR A 374 12.02 -7.31 31.12
N VAL A 375 11.52 -7.33 29.89
CA VAL A 375 10.75 -8.45 29.31
C VAL A 375 11.68 -9.44 28.62
#